data_d00ebf18b5292e14449d3fc9e2e9de57
#
_entry.id   d00ebf18b5292e14449d3fc9e2e9de57
#
_cell.length_a   1.000
_cell.length_b   1.000
_cell.length_c   1.000
_cell.angle_alpha   90.00
_cell.angle_beta   90.00
_cell.angle_gamma   90.00
#
_symmetry.space_group_name_H-M   'P 1'
#
loop_
_entity.id
_entity.type
_entity.pdbx_description
1 polymer ?
#
loop_
_entity_poly.entity_id
_entity_poly.type
_entity_poly.pdbx_seq_one_letter_code
_entity_poly.pdbx_strand_id
1 'polypeptide(L)'
;MNYKETTEYLFTRTPVFEKVGATAYKPGLQTTHALDEHFGHPHQYFKTIHVAGTNGKGSCSHTIAAILQAQGYKVGLYTSPHLVDFRERIRINGECIPEQYVVDFVEEERSFFEPLHPSFFELTTALAFKYFKEQQVDYAVIEVGLGGRLDCTNIITPILSIITNISYDHTQLLGSTLEKIAFEKAGIIKEDVPVVIGTTTTETRPVFETIGKERKAPIIFAEESAFSNDTVATTAEGRHVLDTHTFGPIEMELRGIYQEENARTILCAISILLDKGIVGKEAILKGFANVCETTGLRGRWEKLNDKPLVICDTGHNVAGWKFLSQQIEK
;
A
#
# COMPACT_ATOMS: atom_id res chain seq x y z
N MET A 1 -27.61 -6.38 11.68
CA MET A 1 -26.62 -7.52 11.77
C MET A 1 -25.61 -7.19 12.86
N ASN A 2 -25.00 -8.21 13.51
CA ASN A 2 -23.78 -7.96 14.30
C ASN A 2 -22.54 -7.96 13.38
N TYR A 3 -21.38 -7.56 13.91
CA TYR A 3 -20.14 -7.44 13.11
C TYR A 3 -19.73 -8.75 12.42
N LYS A 4 -19.86 -9.89 13.10
CA LYS A 4 -19.55 -11.20 12.53
C LYS A 4 -20.46 -11.54 11.36
N GLU A 5 -21.75 -11.32 11.51
CA GLU A 5 -22.74 -11.53 10.44
C GLU A 5 -22.48 -10.60 9.25
N THR A 6 -22.10 -9.35 9.53
CA THR A 6 -21.78 -8.35 8.50
C THR A 6 -20.51 -8.73 7.71
N THR A 7 -19.45 -9.15 8.38
CA THR A 7 -18.24 -9.60 7.70
C THR A 7 -18.50 -10.90 6.91
N GLU A 8 -19.25 -11.84 7.45
CA GLU A 8 -19.67 -13.04 6.73
C GLU A 8 -20.51 -12.69 5.49
N TYR A 9 -21.44 -11.75 5.58
CA TYR A 9 -22.19 -11.23 4.44
C TYR A 9 -21.26 -10.66 3.36
N LEU A 10 -20.31 -9.77 3.73
CA LEU A 10 -19.35 -9.21 2.79
C LEU A 10 -18.53 -10.30 2.09
N PHE A 11 -18.07 -11.33 2.83
CA PHE A 11 -17.26 -12.41 2.28
C PHE A 11 -18.03 -13.45 1.46
N THR A 12 -19.34 -13.55 1.62
CA THR A 12 -20.14 -14.60 0.96
C THR A 12 -21.02 -14.06 -0.16
N ARG A 13 -21.49 -12.84 -0.05
CA ARG A 13 -22.41 -12.23 -1.01
C ARG A 13 -21.71 -11.41 -2.09
N THR A 14 -20.45 -11.06 -1.87
CA THR A 14 -19.65 -10.35 -2.87
C THR A 14 -18.48 -11.23 -3.33
N PRO A 15 -18.16 -11.26 -4.64
CA PRO A 15 -17.03 -12.05 -5.12
C PRO A 15 -15.71 -11.59 -4.46
N VAL A 16 -15.05 -12.51 -3.77
CA VAL A 16 -13.76 -12.29 -3.07
C VAL A 16 -12.65 -12.99 -3.83
N PHE A 17 -11.61 -12.25 -4.23
CA PHE A 17 -10.52 -12.78 -5.04
C PHE A 17 -9.83 -13.98 -4.38
N GLU A 18 -9.59 -13.94 -3.09
CA GLU A 18 -8.95 -15.02 -2.33
C GLU A 18 -9.75 -16.34 -2.35
N LYS A 19 -11.06 -16.26 -2.61
CA LYS A 19 -11.95 -17.46 -2.64
C LYS A 19 -12.20 -17.98 -4.06
N VAL A 20 -12.44 -17.08 -5.01
CA VAL A 20 -12.89 -17.47 -6.36
C VAL A 20 -11.89 -17.07 -7.46
N GLY A 21 -10.75 -16.51 -7.09
CA GLY A 21 -9.68 -16.16 -8.02
C GLY A 21 -10.11 -15.15 -9.10
N ALA A 22 -9.67 -15.37 -10.33
CA ALA A 22 -9.87 -14.45 -11.45
C ALA A 22 -11.35 -14.13 -11.75
N THR A 23 -12.28 -14.97 -11.35
CA THR A 23 -13.74 -14.75 -11.57
C THR A 23 -14.32 -13.64 -10.69
N ALA A 24 -13.63 -13.26 -9.59
CA ALA A 24 -14.01 -12.10 -8.79
C ALA A 24 -13.67 -10.77 -9.47
N TYR A 25 -12.78 -10.80 -10.45
CA TYR A 25 -12.33 -9.60 -11.15
C TYR A 25 -13.40 -9.14 -12.13
N LYS A 26 -13.89 -7.91 -11.95
CA LYS A 26 -14.77 -7.24 -12.89
C LYS A 26 -13.95 -6.26 -13.72
N PRO A 27 -13.94 -6.41 -15.06
CA PRO A 27 -13.25 -5.45 -15.90
C PRO A 27 -13.98 -4.10 -15.86
N GLY A 28 -13.22 -3.03 -15.61
CA GLY A 28 -13.73 -1.65 -15.59
C GLY A 28 -13.98 -1.10 -14.19
N LEU A 29 -14.30 0.19 -14.12
CA LEU A 29 -14.49 0.93 -12.88
C LEU A 29 -15.93 1.47 -12.72
N GLN A 30 -16.89 0.97 -13.52
CA GLN A 30 -18.27 1.49 -13.53
C GLN A 30 -18.94 1.40 -12.17
N THR A 31 -18.85 0.24 -11.51
CA THR A 31 -19.40 0.04 -10.15
C THR A 31 -18.69 0.93 -9.15
N THR A 32 -17.37 1.03 -9.26
CA THR A 32 -16.56 1.90 -8.38
C THR A 32 -16.99 3.36 -8.52
N HIS A 33 -17.18 3.85 -9.75
CA HIS A 33 -17.65 5.22 -9.99
C HIS A 33 -19.08 5.45 -9.48
N ALA A 34 -19.99 4.47 -9.64
CA ALA A 34 -21.35 4.58 -9.10
C ALA A 34 -21.37 4.67 -7.55
N LEU A 35 -20.51 3.88 -6.88
CA LEU A 35 -20.33 3.96 -5.42
C LEU A 35 -19.72 5.29 -5.01
N ASP A 36 -18.70 5.76 -5.72
CA ASP A 36 -18.03 7.03 -5.46
C ASP A 36 -18.99 8.23 -5.60
N GLU A 37 -19.79 8.24 -6.66
CA GLU A 37 -20.83 9.26 -6.88
C GLU A 37 -21.87 9.25 -5.77
N HIS A 38 -22.38 8.07 -5.40
CA HIS A 38 -23.37 7.91 -4.33
C HIS A 38 -22.88 8.49 -3.00
N PHE A 39 -21.60 8.28 -2.65
CA PHE A 39 -21.01 8.82 -1.43
C PHE A 39 -20.49 10.26 -1.60
N GLY A 40 -20.75 10.91 -2.72
CA GLY A 40 -20.39 12.30 -3.00
C GLY A 40 -18.87 12.48 -3.10
N HIS A 41 -18.21 11.65 -3.89
CA HIS A 41 -16.78 11.69 -4.25
C HIS A 41 -15.85 11.83 -3.03
N PRO A 42 -15.92 10.90 -2.05
CA PRO A 42 -15.23 11.04 -0.78
C PRO A 42 -13.71 11.21 -0.92
N HIS A 43 -13.11 10.60 -1.95
CA HIS A 43 -11.67 10.69 -2.23
C HIS A 43 -11.17 12.13 -2.52
N GLN A 44 -12.05 13.09 -2.79
CA GLN A 44 -11.70 14.49 -3.07
C GLN A 44 -11.51 15.34 -1.80
N TYR A 45 -11.83 14.81 -0.62
CA TYR A 45 -11.80 15.56 0.64
C TYR A 45 -10.48 15.44 1.42
N PHE A 46 -9.54 14.61 0.95
CA PHE A 46 -8.25 14.41 1.58
C PHE A 46 -7.16 14.20 0.52
N LYS A 47 -5.91 14.48 0.87
CA LYS A 47 -4.78 14.23 -0.03
C LYS A 47 -4.41 12.75 0.00
N THR A 48 -4.05 12.18 -1.17
CA THR A 48 -3.73 10.76 -1.26
C THR A 48 -2.30 10.51 -1.71
N ILE A 49 -1.70 9.41 -1.21
CA ILE A 49 -0.48 8.79 -1.73
C ILE A 49 -0.87 7.39 -2.21
N HIS A 50 -0.59 7.06 -3.46
CA HIS A 50 -1.03 5.82 -4.09
C HIS A 50 0.13 4.85 -4.27
N VAL A 51 0.01 3.63 -3.73
CA VAL A 51 1.10 2.66 -3.68
C VAL A 51 0.73 1.38 -4.42
N ALA A 52 1.40 1.10 -5.54
CA ALA A 52 1.32 -0.14 -6.30
C ALA A 52 2.64 -0.92 -6.24
N GLY A 53 2.66 -2.10 -6.83
CA GLY A 53 3.82 -2.96 -6.93
C GLY A 53 3.46 -4.43 -6.79
N THR A 54 4.43 -5.31 -6.93
CA THR A 54 4.21 -6.74 -6.63
C THR A 54 4.44 -6.99 -5.15
N ASN A 55 5.64 -6.78 -4.64
CA ASN A 55 6.01 -6.91 -3.24
C ASN A 55 6.33 -5.55 -2.63
N GLY A 56 6.31 -5.44 -1.30
CA GLY A 56 6.71 -4.21 -0.61
C GLY A 56 5.62 -3.15 -0.43
N LYS A 57 4.48 -3.24 -1.12
CA LYS A 57 3.37 -2.26 -1.03
C LYS A 57 2.99 -1.95 0.42
N GLY A 58 2.64 -2.97 1.20
CA GLY A 58 2.23 -2.81 2.60
C GLY A 58 3.33 -2.17 3.46
N SER A 59 4.60 -2.63 3.33
CA SER A 59 5.73 -2.01 4.06
C SER A 59 5.88 -0.53 3.72
N CYS A 60 5.84 -0.17 2.44
CA CYS A 60 5.91 1.22 1.99
C CYS A 60 4.72 2.05 2.50
N SER A 61 3.49 1.52 2.37
CA SER A 61 2.28 2.22 2.80
C SER A 61 2.28 2.49 4.31
N HIS A 62 2.62 1.50 5.11
CA HIS A 62 2.67 1.65 6.57
C HIS A 62 3.80 2.59 7.02
N THR A 63 5.00 2.48 6.44
CA THR A 63 6.10 3.39 6.81
C THR A 63 5.78 4.84 6.45
N ILE A 64 5.22 5.10 5.27
CA ILE A 64 4.80 6.46 4.87
C ILE A 64 3.69 6.98 5.78
N ALA A 65 2.72 6.14 6.14
CA ALA A 65 1.66 6.51 7.09
C ALA A 65 2.24 6.84 8.47
N ALA A 66 3.20 6.05 8.98
CA ALA A 66 3.89 6.31 10.25
C ALA A 66 4.63 7.65 10.24
N ILE A 67 5.30 7.99 9.14
CA ILE A 67 6.02 9.27 8.98
C ILE A 67 5.03 10.44 8.98
N LEU A 68 3.92 10.33 8.25
CA LEU A 68 2.88 11.38 8.23
C LEU A 68 2.22 11.55 9.61
N GLN A 69 1.97 10.46 10.34
CA GLN A 69 1.48 10.50 11.72
C GLN A 69 2.49 11.14 12.68
N ALA A 70 3.79 10.79 12.53
CA ALA A 70 4.86 11.40 13.32
C ALA A 70 5.00 12.90 13.07
N GLN A 71 4.61 13.39 11.88
CA GLN A 71 4.51 14.81 11.57
C GLN A 71 3.31 15.51 12.24
N GLY A 72 2.33 14.73 12.74
CA GLY A 72 1.15 15.26 13.42
C GLY A 72 -0.13 15.29 12.59
N TYR A 73 -0.14 14.70 11.40
CA TYR A 73 -1.35 14.60 10.57
C TYR A 73 -2.29 13.49 11.04
N LYS A 74 -3.58 13.67 10.78
CA LYS A 74 -4.58 12.60 10.86
C LYS A 74 -4.53 11.79 9.56
N VAL A 75 -4.06 10.55 9.64
CA VAL A 75 -3.70 9.74 8.47
C VAL A 75 -4.61 8.54 8.33
N GLY A 76 -5.33 8.46 7.21
CA GLY A 76 -5.99 7.25 6.74
C GLY A 76 -4.99 6.29 6.12
N LEU A 77 -5.16 5.00 6.36
CA LEU A 77 -4.36 3.94 5.74
C LEU A 77 -5.28 2.84 5.24
N TYR A 78 -5.24 2.59 3.93
CA TYR A 78 -5.99 1.51 3.27
C TYR A 78 -5.03 0.49 2.70
N THR A 79 -5.08 -0.75 3.20
CA THR A 79 -4.15 -1.84 2.84
C THR A 79 -4.88 -3.16 2.64
N SER A 80 -4.21 -4.11 1.96
CA SER A 80 -4.74 -5.46 1.73
C SER A 80 -3.65 -6.49 1.47
N PRO A 81 -3.93 -7.78 1.76
CA PRO A 81 -5.05 -8.29 2.53
C PRO A 81 -4.88 -8.04 4.04
N HIS A 82 -5.90 -8.36 4.85
CA HIS A 82 -5.79 -8.45 6.31
C HIS A 82 -5.29 -9.84 6.72
N LEU A 83 -4.77 -9.96 7.93
CA LEU A 83 -4.27 -11.22 8.48
C LEU A 83 -5.31 -11.92 9.37
N VAL A 84 -5.98 -11.18 10.24
CA VAL A 84 -6.90 -11.74 11.25
C VAL A 84 -8.27 -11.08 11.17
N ASP A 85 -8.33 -9.75 11.16
CA ASP A 85 -9.57 -8.99 11.24
C ASP A 85 -9.75 -8.11 10.00
N PHE A 86 -10.95 -8.13 9.41
CA PHE A 86 -11.31 -7.30 8.26
C PHE A 86 -10.92 -5.83 8.43
N ARG A 87 -11.08 -5.27 9.65
CA ARG A 87 -10.81 -3.87 9.98
C ARG A 87 -9.34 -3.45 9.82
N GLU A 88 -8.42 -4.41 9.78
CA GLU A 88 -7.01 -4.14 9.50
C GLU A 88 -6.80 -3.41 8.17
N ARG A 89 -7.74 -3.58 7.23
CA ARG A 89 -7.69 -2.94 5.91
C ARG A 89 -7.91 -1.43 5.94
N ILE A 90 -8.55 -0.92 7.00
CA ILE A 90 -8.98 0.48 7.10
C ILE A 90 -8.59 1.01 8.49
N ARG A 91 -7.60 1.88 8.52
CA ARG A 91 -7.09 2.45 9.77
C ARG A 91 -7.02 3.98 9.71
N ILE A 92 -7.17 4.62 10.85
CA ILE A 92 -6.85 6.04 11.03
C ILE A 92 -5.92 6.14 12.22
N ASN A 93 -4.74 6.73 12.03
CA ASN A 93 -3.70 6.85 13.06
C ASN A 93 -3.43 5.53 13.80
N GLY A 94 -3.35 4.43 13.04
CA GLY A 94 -3.12 3.08 13.57
C GLY A 94 -4.36 2.35 14.08
N GLU A 95 -5.41 3.06 14.46
CA GLU A 95 -6.65 2.47 14.95
C GLU A 95 -7.51 1.94 13.80
N CYS A 96 -7.96 0.70 13.97
CA CYS A 96 -8.87 0.08 13.01
C CYS A 96 -10.22 0.79 12.99
N ILE A 97 -10.89 0.80 11.83
CA ILE A 97 -12.29 1.24 11.70
C ILE A 97 -13.17 0.53 12.74
N PRO A 98 -14.10 1.23 13.43
CA PRO A 98 -14.98 0.61 14.41
C PRO A 98 -15.86 -0.49 13.80
N GLU A 99 -16.10 -1.56 14.54
CA GLU A 99 -17.00 -2.64 14.11
C GLU A 99 -18.40 -2.10 13.76
N GLN A 100 -18.91 -1.23 14.61
CA GLN A 100 -20.23 -0.64 14.41
C GLN A 100 -20.32 0.16 13.12
N TYR A 101 -19.24 0.90 12.75
CA TYR A 101 -19.23 1.64 11.48
C TYR A 101 -19.33 0.72 10.27
N VAL A 102 -18.68 -0.46 10.31
CA VAL A 102 -18.78 -1.46 9.24
C VAL A 102 -20.21 -2.03 9.17
N VAL A 103 -20.83 -2.28 10.32
CA VAL A 103 -22.22 -2.74 10.41
C VAL A 103 -23.17 -1.72 9.83
N ASP A 104 -23.08 -0.47 10.29
CA ASP A 104 -23.95 0.64 9.87
C ASP A 104 -23.83 0.87 8.36
N PHE A 105 -22.61 0.88 7.82
CA PHE A 105 -22.39 1.04 6.39
C PHE A 105 -23.14 -0.04 5.57
N VAL A 106 -23.06 -1.30 5.98
CA VAL A 106 -23.76 -2.38 5.26
C VAL A 106 -25.26 -2.26 5.43
N GLU A 107 -25.76 -1.97 6.61
CA GLU A 107 -27.21 -1.87 6.86
C GLU A 107 -27.85 -0.69 6.15
N GLU A 108 -27.21 0.46 6.17
CA GLU A 108 -27.72 1.70 5.57
C GLU A 108 -27.62 1.69 4.03
N GLU A 109 -26.50 1.20 3.49
CA GLU A 109 -26.19 1.34 2.07
C GLU A 109 -26.52 0.10 1.23
N ARG A 110 -26.90 -0.98 1.86
CA ARG A 110 -27.18 -2.27 1.22
C ARG A 110 -28.20 -2.17 0.10
N SER A 111 -29.28 -1.42 0.29
CA SER A 111 -30.32 -1.24 -0.73
C SER A 111 -29.81 -0.55 -1.99
N PHE A 112 -28.76 0.27 -1.88
CA PHE A 112 -28.13 0.92 -3.01
C PHE A 112 -27.13 -0.01 -3.71
N PHE A 113 -26.22 -0.64 -2.96
CA PHE A 113 -25.12 -1.35 -3.58
C PHE A 113 -25.47 -2.77 -4.06
N GLU A 114 -26.45 -3.48 -3.45
CA GLU A 114 -26.80 -4.84 -3.90
C GLU A 114 -27.16 -4.94 -5.38
N PRO A 115 -27.99 -4.03 -5.95
CA PRO A 115 -28.33 -4.06 -7.38
C PRO A 115 -27.13 -3.86 -8.30
N LEU A 116 -26.05 -3.25 -7.83
CA LEU A 116 -24.82 -3.03 -8.59
C LEU A 116 -23.93 -4.28 -8.61
N HIS A 117 -24.23 -5.28 -7.76
CA HIS A 117 -23.41 -6.49 -7.60
C HIS A 117 -21.91 -6.19 -7.44
N PRO A 118 -21.49 -5.32 -6.51
CA PRO A 118 -20.09 -4.98 -6.33
C PRO A 118 -19.24 -6.19 -5.92
N SER A 119 -17.97 -6.14 -6.25
CA SER A 119 -16.99 -7.03 -5.65
C SER A 119 -16.71 -6.63 -4.20
N PHE A 120 -16.17 -7.55 -3.43
CA PHE A 120 -15.70 -7.29 -2.06
C PHE A 120 -14.75 -6.08 -1.99
N PHE A 121 -13.81 -6.00 -2.95
CA PHE A 121 -12.81 -4.94 -2.94
C PHE A 121 -13.41 -3.57 -3.32
N GLU A 122 -14.38 -3.51 -4.24
CA GLU A 122 -15.12 -2.28 -4.57
C GLU A 122 -15.85 -1.74 -3.33
N LEU A 123 -16.58 -2.60 -2.59
CA LEU A 123 -17.26 -2.19 -1.36
C LEU A 123 -16.29 -1.75 -0.27
N THR A 124 -15.19 -2.49 -0.08
CA THR A 124 -14.20 -2.15 0.95
C THR A 124 -13.50 -0.82 0.64
N THR A 125 -13.22 -0.54 -0.64
CA THR A 125 -12.65 0.73 -1.08
C THR A 125 -13.62 1.89 -0.83
N ALA A 126 -14.90 1.72 -1.20
CA ALA A 126 -15.93 2.73 -0.98
C ALA A 126 -16.14 3.03 0.52
N LEU A 127 -16.21 1.97 1.35
CA LEU A 127 -16.26 2.06 2.81
C LEU A 127 -15.07 2.85 3.37
N ALA A 128 -13.83 2.54 2.92
CA ALA A 128 -12.64 3.22 3.37
C ALA A 128 -12.66 4.71 3.05
N PHE A 129 -13.02 5.07 1.81
CA PHE A 129 -13.05 6.46 1.37
C PHE A 129 -14.15 7.26 2.07
N LYS A 130 -15.37 6.67 2.24
CA LYS A 130 -16.45 7.28 3.02
C LYS A 130 -16.00 7.55 4.46
N TYR A 131 -15.39 6.56 5.12
CA TYR A 131 -14.89 6.67 6.48
C TYR A 131 -13.81 7.75 6.61
N PHE A 132 -12.84 7.81 5.72
CA PHE A 132 -11.78 8.82 5.73
C PHE A 132 -12.31 10.23 5.56
N LYS A 133 -13.30 10.44 4.66
CA LYS A 133 -13.99 11.73 4.48
C LYS A 133 -14.70 12.16 5.76
N GLU A 134 -15.52 11.30 6.35
CA GLU A 134 -16.29 11.61 7.55
C GLU A 134 -15.41 11.86 8.76
N GLN A 135 -14.30 11.16 8.84
CA GLN A 135 -13.30 11.37 9.88
C GLN A 135 -12.34 12.54 9.60
N GLN A 136 -12.47 13.20 8.46
CA GLN A 136 -11.68 14.39 8.09
C GLN A 136 -10.17 14.12 8.18
N VAL A 137 -9.69 13.04 7.55
CA VAL A 137 -8.25 12.77 7.49
C VAL A 137 -7.55 13.82 6.64
N ASP A 138 -6.32 14.20 7.01
CA ASP A 138 -5.50 15.14 6.23
C ASP A 138 -4.92 14.47 5.00
N TYR A 139 -4.41 13.25 5.20
CA TYR A 139 -3.79 12.40 4.19
C TYR A 139 -4.34 10.99 4.28
N ALA A 140 -4.37 10.29 3.13
CA ALA A 140 -4.61 8.87 3.10
C ALA A 140 -3.54 8.17 2.24
N VAL A 141 -2.92 7.13 2.79
CA VAL A 141 -2.03 6.24 2.05
C VAL A 141 -2.86 5.05 1.56
N ILE A 142 -2.94 4.90 0.25
CA ILE A 142 -3.84 3.96 -0.41
C ILE A 142 -3.01 2.90 -1.14
N GLU A 143 -3.09 1.67 -0.67
CA GLU A 143 -2.49 0.51 -1.33
C GLU A 143 -3.41 -0.03 -2.41
N VAL A 144 -2.87 -0.24 -3.61
CA VAL A 144 -3.54 -0.93 -4.72
C VAL A 144 -3.78 -2.39 -4.36
N GLY A 145 -4.99 -2.88 -4.57
CA GLY A 145 -5.31 -4.29 -4.34
C GLY A 145 -4.71 -5.20 -5.41
N LEU A 146 -4.96 -4.91 -6.69
CA LEU A 146 -4.50 -5.74 -7.80
C LEU A 146 -4.19 -4.90 -9.05
N GLY A 147 -3.00 -5.10 -9.60
CA GLY A 147 -2.59 -4.36 -10.81
C GLY A 147 -2.36 -2.88 -10.53
N GLY A 148 -3.26 -2.04 -10.98
CA GLY A 148 -3.25 -0.59 -10.81
C GLY A 148 -4.26 0.09 -11.72
N ARG A 149 -4.13 -0.06 -13.04
CA ARG A 149 -4.92 0.64 -14.06
C ARG A 149 -6.44 0.47 -13.87
N LEU A 150 -6.89 -0.71 -13.58
CA LEU A 150 -8.30 -1.06 -13.36
C LEU A 150 -8.60 -1.44 -11.90
N ASP A 151 -7.72 -1.07 -10.98
CA ASP A 151 -7.98 -1.23 -9.55
C ASP A 151 -8.99 -0.19 -9.07
N CYS A 152 -9.92 -0.58 -8.17
CA CYS A 152 -10.94 0.34 -7.66
C CYS A 152 -10.36 1.54 -6.92
N THR A 153 -9.14 1.45 -6.41
CA THR A 153 -8.47 2.59 -5.79
C THR A 153 -8.03 3.65 -6.82
N ASN A 154 -7.98 3.31 -8.12
CA ASN A 154 -7.42 4.18 -9.16
C ASN A 154 -8.34 5.32 -9.64
N ILE A 155 -9.44 5.57 -8.93
CA ILE A 155 -10.28 6.76 -9.12
C ILE A 155 -9.68 8.03 -8.50
N ILE A 156 -8.65 7.90 -7.68
CA ILE A 156 -7.97 9.02 -7.01
C ILE A 156 -6.98 9.73 -7.93
N THR A 157 -6.72 11.02 -7.61
CA THR A 157 -5.57 11.78 -8.14
C THR A 157 -4.64 12.08 -6.97
N PRO A 158 -3.58 11.28 -6.78
CA PRO A 158 -2.71 11.41 -5.63
C PRO A 158 -1.75 12.59 -5.77
N ILE A 159 -1.15 13.02 -4.66
CA ILE A 159 -0.03 13.99 -4.67
C ILE A 159 1.31 13.34 -5.01
N LEU A 160 1.35 11.99 -4.92
CA LEU A 160 2.52 11.14 -5.18
C LEU A 160 2.05 9.71 -5.47
N SER A 161 2.57 9.11 -6.54
CA SER A 161 2.43 7.68 -6.83
C SER A 161 3.72 6.94 -6.55
N ILE A 162 3.62 5.68 -6.11
CA ILE A 162 4.77 4.81 -5.82
C ILE A 162 4.52 3.44 -6.44
N ILE A 163 5.50 2.90 -7.16
CA ILE A 163 5.48 1.53 -7.66
C ILE A 163 6.73 0.83 -7.14
N THR A 164 6.56 -0.11 -6.20
CA THR A 164 7.68 -0.68 -5.45
C THR A 164 8.59 -1.56 -6.30
N ASN A 165 8.04 -2.54 -6.96
CA ASN A 165 8.74 -3.44 -7.88
C ASN A 165 7.76 -4.18 -8.79
N ILE A 166 8.31 -4.84 -9.80
CA ILE A 166 7.57 -5.73 -10.70
C ILE A 166 8.17 -7.12 -10.65
N SER A 167 7.34 -8.10 -10.37
CA SER A 167 7.67 -9.52 -10.52
C SER A 167 6.44 -10.32 -10.95
N TYR A 168 6.64 -11.57 -11.34
CA TYR A 168 5.53 -12.44 -11.74
C TYR A 168 4.62 -12.72 -10.56
N ASP A 169 3.40 -12.23 -10.66
CA ASP A 169 2.30 -12.47 -9.74
C ASP A 169 0.97 -12.22 -10.47
N HIS A 170 -0.08 -12.93 -10.12
CA HIS A 170 -1.41 -12.81 -10.73
C HIS A 170 -1.40 -12.81 -12.27
N THR A 171 -0.54 -13.62 -12.87
CA THR A 171 -0.29 -13.62 -14.33
C THR A 171 -1.50 -13.92 -15.20
N GLN A 172 -2.53 -14.58 -14.63
CA GLN A 172 -3.80 -14.83 -15.31
C GLN A 172 -4.61 -13.55 -15.55
N LEU A 173 -4.39 -12.49 -14.75
CA LEU A 173 -5.11 -11.22 -14.85
C LEU A 173 -4.24 -10.09 -15.38
N LEU A 174 -2.99 -10.01 -14.93
CA LEU A 174 -2.08 -8.91 -15.27
C LEU A 174 -1.25 -9.18 -16.53
N GLY A 175 -1.33 -10.41 -17.06
CA GLY A 175 -0.56 -10.85 -18.22
C GLY A 175 0.68 -11.66 -17.86
N SER A 176 1.21 -12.36 -18.87
CA SER A 176 2.24 -13.37 -18.71
C SER A 176 3.68 -12.85 -18.88
N THR A 177 3.87 -11.53 -19.01
CA THR A 177 5.19 -10.90 -19.12
C THR A 177 5.35 -9.76 -18.14
N LEU A 178 6.59 -9.43 -17.77
CA LEU A 178 6.90 -8.34 -16.85
C LEU A 178 6.45 -6.99 -17.40
N GLU A 179 6.52 -6.77 -18.70
CA GLU A 179 6.05 -5.53 -19.36
C GLU A 179 4.55 -5.35 -19.20
N LYS A 180 3.76 -6.43 -19.36
CA LYS A 180 2.30 -6.37 -19.18
C LYS A 180 1.94 -6.07 -17.73
N ILE A 181 2.61 -6.72 -16.78
CA ILE A 181 2.40 -6.46 -15.36
C ILE A 181 2.80 -5.02 -15.01
N ALA A 182 3.93 -4.53 -15.55
CA ALA A 182 4.38 -3.15 -15.39
C ALA A 182 3.36 -2.16 -15.96
N PHE A 183 2.80 -2.43 -17.15
CA PHE A 183 1.77 -1.61 -17.78
C PHE A 183 0.52 -1.47 -16.89
N GLU A 184 0.03 -2.58 -16.35
CA GLU A 184 -1.14 -2.54 -15.44
C GLU A 184 -0.84 -1.73 -14.17
N LYS A 185 0.35 -1.89 -13.57
CA LYS A 185 0.73 -1.15 -12.37
C LYS A 185 1.00 0.33 -12.66
N ALA A 186 1.59 0.64 -13.81
CA ALA A 186 1.84 2.01 -14.26
C ALA A 186 0.54 2.81 -14.52
N GLY A 187 -0.62 2.16 -14.55
CA GLY A 187 -1.91 2.82 -14.63
C GLY A 187 -2.23 3.75 -13.45
N ILE A 188 -1.47 3.70 -12.36
CA ILE A 188 -1.59 4.68 -11.25
C ILE A 188 -0.79 5.97 -11.49
N ILE A 189 0.01 6.06 -12.55
CA ILE A 189 0.74 7.26 -12.92
C ILE A 189 -0.26 8.27 -13.49
N LYS A 190 -0.41 9.41 -12.84
CA LYS A 190 -1.35 10.46 -13.20
C LYS A 190 -0.63 11.65 -13.84
N GLU A 191 -1.37 12.43 -14.64
CA GLU A 191 -0.84 13.62 -15.30
C GLU A 191 -0.27 14.62 -14.29
N ASP A 192 0.95 15.07 -14.55
CA ASP A 192 1.71 16.04 -13.71
C ASP A 192 1.96 15.61 -12.25
N VAL A 193 1.66 14.35 -11.90
CA VAL A 193 1.90 13.83 -10.55
C VAL A 193 3.25 13.09 -10.50
N PRO A 194 4.14 13.40 -9.55
CA PRO A 194 5.40 12.68 -9.42
C PRO A 194 5.17 11.20 -9.09
N VAL A 195 6.03 10.34 -9.63
CA VAL A 195 6.01 8.91 -9.36
C VAL A 195 7.40 8.40 -9.02
N VAL A 196 7.48 7.61 -7.94
CA VAL A 196 8.68 6.87 -7.55
C VAL A 196 8.55 5.43 -8.00
N ILE A 197 9.55 4.96 -8.74
CA ILE A 197 9.70 3.55 -9.13
C ILE A 197 10.82 2.96 -8.30
N GLY A 198 10.55 1.90 -7.53
CA GLY A 198 11.53 1.25 -6.66
C GLY A 198 12.60 0.52 -7.45
N THR A 199 12.35 -0.73 -7.80
CA THR A 199 13.27 -1.54 -8.63
C THR A 199 12.70 -1.82 -10.01
N THR A 200 13.56 -1.78 -11.02
CA THR A 200 13.21 -2.05 -12.41
C THR A 200 14.01 -3.24 -12.99
N THR A 201 13.59 -3.71 -14.14
CA THR A 201 14.34 -4.64 -15.00
C THR A 201 14.45 -4.01 -16.39
N THR A 202 15.27 -4.61 -17.25
CA THR A 202 15.40 -4.19 -18.65
C THR A 202 14.07 -4.19 -19.40
N GLU A 203 13.14 -5.05 -18.99
CA GLU A 203 11.80 -5.16 -19.60
C GLU A 203 10.82 -4.14 -19.05
N THR A 204 10.88 -3.81 -17.75
CA THR A 204 9.87 -2.98 -17.09
C THR A 204 10.16 -1.48 -17.18
N ARG A 205 11.44 -1.09 -17.18
CA ARG A 205 11.85 0.31 -17.21
C ARG A 205 11.29 1.09 -18.40
N PRO A 206 11.37 0.61 -19.66
CA PRO A 206 10.85 1.33 -20.82
C PRO A 206 9.34 1.60 -20.74
N VAL A 207 8.59 0.71 -20.05
CA VAL A 207 7.15 0.89 -19.83
C VAL A 207 6.88 2.12 -18.96
N PHE A 208 7.61 2.25 -17.86
CA PHE A 208 7.46 3.40 -16.95
C PHE A 208 7.90 4.71 -17.61
N GLU A 209 9.02 4.71 -18.33
CA GLU A 209 9.52 5.89 -19.06
C GLU A 209 8.51 6.37 -20.11
N THR A 210 7.90 5.43 -20.85
CA THR A 210 6.89 5.75 -21.87
C THR A 210 5.66 6.37 -21.23
N ILE A 211 5.07 5.71 -20.23
CA ILE A 211 3.84 6.19 -19.56
C ILE A 211 4.09 7.51 -18.82
N GLY A 212 5.24 7.63 -18.15
CA GLY A 212 5.59 8.88 -17.47
C GLY A 212 5.70 10.06 -18.43
N LYS A 213 6.31 9.84 -19.61
CA LYS A 213 6.37 10.87 -20.66
C LYS A 213 4.99 11.22 -21.19
N GLU A 214 4.13 10.24 -21.46
CA GLU A 214 2.75 10.45 -21.91
C GLU A 214 1.93 11.24 -20.89
N ARG A 215 2.14 10.98 -19.60
CA ARG A 215 1.45 11.63 -18.48
C ARG A 215 2.15 12.91 -18.01
N LYS A 216 3.29 13.29 -18.59
CA LYS A 216 4.14 14.41 -18.09
C LYS A 216 4.49 14.27 -16.60
N ALA A 217 4.47 13.03 -16.09
CA ALA A 217 4.74 12.73 -14.70
C ALA A 217 6.25 12.73 -14.44
N PRO A 218 6.77 13.51 -13.48
CA PRO A 218 8.15 13.40 -13.06
C PRO A 218 8.42 11.99 -12.48
N ILE A 219 9.34 11.24 -13.10
CA ILE A 219 9.71 9.91 -12.63
C ILE A 219 11.02 9.97 -11.87
N ILE A 220 11.06 9.30 -10.71
CA ILE A 220 12.27 9.05 -9.93
C ILE A 220 12.46 7.54 -9.82
N PHE A 221 13.59 7.04 -10.33
CA PHE A 221 14.00 5.66 -10.12
C PHE A 221 14.84 5.56 -8.86
N ALA A 222 14.36 4.82 -7.84
CA ALA A 222 15.01 4.73 -6.54
C ALA A 222 16.42 4.12 -6.64
N GLU A 223 16.63 3.21 -7.58
CA GLU A 223 17.92 2.59 -7.85
C GLU A 223 18.98 3.54 -8.45
N GLU A 224 18.57 4.70 -8.95
CA GLU A 224 19.47 5.76 -9.48
C GLU A 224 19.51 7.01 -8.58
N SER A 225 18.81 6.98 -7.46
CA SER A 225 18.72 8.09 -6.53
C SER A 225 19.99 8.25 -5.67
N ALA A 226 20.04 9.35 -4.92
CA ALA A 226 21.08 9.55 -3.93
C ALA A 226 21.13 8.46 -2.85
N PHE A 227 20.03 7.70 -2.69
CA PHE A 227 19.91 6.62 -1.71
C PHE A 227 20.30 5.24 -2.25
N SER A 228 20.71 5.14 -3.50
CA SER A 228 21.06 3.85 -4.15
C SER A 228 22.25 3.16 -3.48
N ASN A 229 23.16 3.92 -2.90
CA ASN A 229 24.36 3.42 -2.23
C ASN A 229 24.23 3.35 -0.70
N ASP A 230 23.09 3.73 -0.13
CA ASP A 230 22.84 3.63 1.28
C ASP A 230 22.75 2.14 1.70
N THR A 231 23.39 1.82 2.83
CA THR A 231 23.51 0.43 3.29
C THR A 231 22.79 0.21 4.61
N VAL A 232 22.23 -0.98 4.78
CA VAL A 232 21.64 -1.40 6.05
C VAL A 232 22.68 -2.17 6.85
N ALA A 233 22.97 -1.70 8.05
CA ALA A 233 23.78 -2.39 9.04
C ALA A 233 22.89 -2.95 10.15
N THR A 234 23.30 -4.07 10.75
CA THR A 234 22.66 -4.58 11.96
C THR A 234 23.55 -4.28 13.17
N THR A 235 22.99 -3.57 14.16
CA THR A 235 23.72 -3.25 15.39
C THR A 235 23.93 -4.50 16.26
N ALA A 236 24.78 -4.40 17.27
CA ALA A 236 24.99 -5.50 18.24
C ALA A 236 23.70 -5.91 18.96
N GLU A 237 22.76 -4.99 19.12
CA GLU A 237 21.43 -5.23 19.73
C GLU A 237 20.41 -5.76 18.70
N GLY A 238 20.83 -6.03 17.46
CA GLY A 238 19.98 -6.59 16.41
C GLY A 238 19.01 -5.58 15.77
N ARG A 239 19.29 -4.27 15.88
CA ARG A 239 18.52 -3.23 15.19
C ARG A 239 19.07 -3.02 13.78
N HIS A 240 18.18 -2.77 12.84
CA HIS A 240 18.55 -2.39 11.49
C HIS A 240 18.71 -0.88 11.41
N VAL A 241 19.85 -0.42 10.93
CA VAL A 241 20.15 1.01 10.72
C VAL A 241 20.51 1.20 9.27
N LEU A 242 19.75 2.03 8.58
CA LEU A 242 20.06 2.49 7.24
C LEU A 242 20.96 3.73 7.36
N ASP A 243 22.21 3.62 6.93
CA ASP A 243 23.14 4.74 6.92
C ASP A 243 22.95 5.56 5.64
N THR A 244 22.42 6.77 5.80
CA THR A 244 22.11 7.65 4.69
C THR A 244 22.97 8.90 4.70
N HIS A 245 23.42 9.33 3.53
CA HIS A 245 24.18 10.59 3.39
C HIS A 245 23.29 11.82 3.66
N THR A 246 22.01 11.76 3.33
CA THR A 246 21.08 12.89 3.42
C THR A 246 20.53 13.07 4.84
N PHE A 247 20.12 11.98 5.49
CA PHE A 247 19.43 12.03 6.78
C PHE A 247 20.33 11.60 7.94
N GLY A 248 21.52 11.02 7.66
CA GLY A 248 22.33 10.30 8.63
C GLY A 248 21.74 8.92 8.93
N PRO A 249 22.13 8.28 10.03
CA PRO A 249 21.63 6.95 10.37
C PRO A 249 20.13 6.98 10.71
N ILE A 250 19.37 6.09 10.07
CA ILE A 250 17.92 5.89 10.28
C ILE A 250 17.72 4.52 10.91
N GLU A 251 17.22 4.49 12.13
CA GLU A 251 16.81 3.23 12.76
C GLU A 251 15.52 2.72 12.06
N MET A 252 15.52 1.44 11.65
CA MET A 252 14.42 0.80 10.96
C MET A 252 13.80 -0.27 11.86
N GLU A 253 12.51 -0.14 12.15
CA GLU A 253 11.78 -1.18 12.90
C GLU A 253 11.55 -2.42 12.02
N LEU A 254 11.23 -2.23 10.73
CA LEU A 254 10.94 -3.32 9.81
C LEU A 254 12.21 -4.13 9.49
N ARG A 255 12.13 -5.43 9.72
CA ARG A 255 13.22 -6.38 9.54
C ARG A 255 13.04 -7.18 8.25
N GLY A 256 14.10 -7.88 7.86
CA GLY A 256 14.16 -8.64 6.61
C GLY A 256 14.98 -7.91 5.55
N ILE A 257 15.79 -8.68 4.81
CA ILE A 257 16.73 -8.13 3.82
C ILE A 257 16.05 -7.36 2.68
N TYR A 258 14.81 -7.71 2.36
CA TYR A 258 14.00 -7.02 1.34
C TYR A 258 13.55 -5.61 1.78
N GLN A 259 13.64 -5.27 3.07
CA GLN A 259 13.28 -3.94 3.54
C GLN A 259 14.29 -2.87 3.15
N GLU A 260 15.49 -3.24 2.75
CA GLU A 260 16.49 -2.33 2.21
C GLU A 260 16.00 -1.68 0.89
N GLU A 261 15.48 -2.48 -0.03
CA GLU A 261 14.90 -1.96 -1.28
C GLU A 261 13.67 -1.11 -1.03
N ASN A 262 12.80 -1.55 -0.10
CA ASN A 262 11.62 -0.78 0.31
C ASN A 262 12.03 0.57 0.92
N ALA A 263 13.03 0.59 1.79
CA ALA A 263 13.52 1.80 2.45
C ALA A 263 14.06 2.83 1.44
N ARG A 264 14.83 2.39 0.44
CA ARG A 264 15.30 3.27 -0.65
C ARG A 264 14.12 3.89 -1.42
N THR A 265 13.12 3.07 -1.75
CA THR A 265 11.89 3.54 -2.42
C THR A 265 11.15 4.56 -1.56
N ILE A 266 11.01 4.28 -0.25
CA ILE A 266 10.37 5.18 0.70
C ILE A 266 11.15 6.49 0.83
N LEU A 267 12.48 6.45 0.93
CA LEU A 267 13.29 7.66 1.05
C LEU A 267 13.16 8.58 -0.17
N CYS A 268 13.08 8.01 -1.38
CA CYS A 268 12.79 8.80 -2.57
C CYS A 268 11.41 9.47 -2.50
N ALA A 269 10.40 8.73 -2.06
CA ALA A 269 9.05 9.24 -1.90
C ALA A 269 8.98 10.35 -0.83
N ILE A 270 9.64 10.12 0.30
CA ILE A 270 9.66 11.07 1.41
C ILE A 270 10.47 12.32 1.09
N SER A 271 11.54 12.24 0.27
CA SER A 271 12.26 13.42 -0.19
C SER A 271 11.37 14.38 -0.97
N ILE A 272 10.45 13.85 -1.80
CA ILE A 272 9.45 14.69 -2.49
C ILE A 272 8.52 15.38 -1.49
N LEU A 273 8.09 14.66 -0.45
CA LEU A 273 7.22 15.23 0.59
C LEU A 273 7.95 16.24 1.46
N LEU A 274 9.24 16.03 1.73
CA LEU A 274 10.12 16.97 2.43
C LEU A 274 10.30 18.26 1.63
N ASP A 275 10.62 18.16 0.34
CA ASP A 275 10.79 19.31 -0.55
C ASP A 275 9.50 20.14 -0.68
N LYS A 276 8.34 19.49 -0.55
CA LYS A 276 7.03 20.15 -0.50
C LYS A 276 6.68 20.70 0.90
N GLY A 277 7.55 20.55 1.89
CA GLY A 277 7.29 20.98 3.27
C GLY A 277 6.19 20.21 4.00
N ILE A 278 5.85 19.00 3.52
CA ILE A 278 4.80 18.15 4.12
C ILE A 278 5.33 17.42 5.34
N VAL A 279 6.57 16.94 5.31
CA VAL A 279 7.22 16.22 6.43
C VAL A 279 8.56 16.85 6.77
N GLY A 280 8.98 16.72 8.03
CA GLY A 280 10.29 17.14 8.51
C GLY A 280 11.20 15.95 8.83
N LYS A 281 12.51 16.21 8.99
CA LYS A 281 13.52 15.19 9.28
C LYS A 281 13.18 14.37 10.54
N GLU A 282 12.74 15.02 11.59
CA GLU A 282 12.37 14.34 12.85
C GLU A 282 11.24 13.34 12.66
N ALA A 283 10.21 13.72 11.89
CA ALA A 283 9.10 12.83 11.56
C ALA A 283 9.56 11.62 10.74
N ILE A 284 10.50 11.80 9.82
CA ILE A 284 11.09 10.72 9.02
C ILE A 284 11.77 9.70 9.95
N LEU A 285 12.69 10.16 10.81
CA LEU A 285 13.42 9.29 11.74
C LEU A 285 12.46 8.54 12.66
N LYS A 286 11.50 9.24 13.25
CA LYS A 286 10.50 8.65 14.16
C LYS A 286 9.59 7.65 13.45
N GLY A 287 9.16 7.96 12.23
CA GLY A 287 8.27 7.09 11.46
C GLY A 287 8.94 5.78 11.07
N PHE A 288 10.19 5.78 10.62
CA PHE A 288 10.94 4.55 10.33
C PHE A 288 11.15 3.67 11.56
N ALA A 289 11.40 4.29 12.71
CA ALA A 289 11.69 3.57 13.97
C ALA A 289 10.46 2.95 14.64
N ASN A 290 9.22 3.35 14.27
CA ASN A 290 7.99 2.97 14.98
C ASN A 290 6.83 2.61 14.03
N VAL A 291 7.11 1.89 12.95
CA VAL A 291 6.09 1.54 11.92
C VAL A 291 5.01 0.64 12.48
N CYS A 292 5.40 -0.47 13.12
CA CYS A 292 4.46 -1.48 13.62
C CYS A 292 3.63 -0.97 14.78
N GLU A 293 4.27 -0.27 15.73
CA GLU A 293 3.56 0.34 16.86
C GLU A 293 2.57 1.40 16.41
N THR A 294 2.98 2.26 15.47
CA THR A 294 2.19 3.40 15.00
C THR A 294 1.04 2.99 14.08
N THR A 295 1.22 1.94 13.28
CA THR A 295 0.28 1.60 12.20
C THR A 295 -0.34 0.21 12.31
N GLY A 296 0.14 -0.62 13.24
CA GLY A 296 -0.34 -1.99 13.43
C GLY A 296 0.07 -2.95 12.31
N LEU A 297 1.18 -2.70 11.60
CA LEU A 297 1.71 -3.63 10.59
C LEU A 297 2.18 -4.93 11.24
N ARG A 298 1.79 -6.06 10.66
CA ARG A 298 2.17 -7.40 11.11
C ARG A 298 2.69 -8.24 9.92
N GLY A 299 3.36 -9.36 10.25
CA GLY A 299 3.75 -10.37 9.26
C GLY A 299 4.84 -9.91 8.29
N ARG A 300 5.82 -9.13 8.73
CA ARG A 300 7.00 -8.73 7.94
C ARG A 300 8.26 -9.08 8.70
N TRP A 301 8.74 -10.32 8.54
CA TRP A 301 9.83 -10.91 9.31
C TRP A 301 9.63 -10.69 10.82
N GLU A 302 8.38 -10.86 11.24
CA GLU A 302 7.94 -10.59 12.60
C GLU A 302 8.31 -11.73 13.53
N LYS A 303 9.06 -11.42 14.59
CA LYS A 303 9.36 -12.40 15.64
C LYS A 303 8.17 -12.52 16.59
N LEU A 304 7.52 -13.67 16.58
CA LEU A 304 6.38 -13.97 17.46
C LEU A 304 6.80 -14.61 18.78
N ASN A 305 7.92 -15.37 18.79
CA ASN A 305 8.42 -16.05 19.99
C ASN A 305 9.93 -16.24 19.90
N ASP A 306 10.59 -16.30 21.05
CA ASP A 306 12.04 -16.51 21.17
C ASP A 306 12.43 -17.97 21.36
N LYS A 307 11.64 -18.75 22.08
CA LYS A 307 11.93 -20.16 22.44
C LYS A 307 10.67 -21.01 22.38
N PRO A 308 10.46 -21.82 21.32
CA PRO A 308 11.27 -21.86 20.11
C PRO A 308 11.18 -20.52 19.35
N LEU A 309 12.21 -20.23 18.53
CA LEU A 309 12.15 -19.08 17.64
C LEU A 309 11.02 -19.27 16.62
N VAL A 310 10.07 -18.32 16.58
CA VAL A 310 8.96 -18.30 15.63
C VAL A 310 8.96 -16.97 14.90
N ILE A 311 9.12 -17.04 13.58
CA ILE A 311 9.07 -15.88 12.67
C ILE A 311 7.84 -15.99 11.78
N CYS A 312 7.10 -14.90 11.65
CA CYS A 312 5.98 -14.75 10.73
C CYS A 312 6.34 -13.82 9.58
N ASP A 313 6.11 -14.28 8.35
CA ASP A 313 6.22 -13.46 7.14
C ASP A 313 5.12 -13.84 6.15
N THR A 314 4.59 -12.84 5.43
CA THR A 314 3.50 -13.02 4.47
C THR A 314 3.96 -13.16 3.02
N GLY A 315 5.25 -13.37 2.78
CA GLY A 315 5.80 -13.67 1.44
C GLY A 315 5.16 -14.92 0.84
N HIS A 316 4.53 -14.80 -0.33
CA HIS A 316 3.71 -15.87 -0.94
C HIS A 316 3.98 -16.10 -2.42
N ASN A 317 4.88 -15.35 -3.04
CA ASN A 317 5.28 -15.52 -4.44
C ASN A 317 6.78 -15.84 -4.57
N VAL A 318 7.20 -16.28 -5.76
CA VAL A 318 8.58 -16.72 -6.02
C VAL A 318 9.62 -15.64 -5.69
N ALA A 319 9.33 -14.38 -6.02
CA ALA A 319 10.26 -13.28 -5.75
C ALA A 319 10.40 -13.03 -4.24
N GLY A 320 9.31 -13.05 -3.48
CA GLY A 320 9.33 -12.95 -2.02
C GLY A 320 10.09 -14.11 -1.38
N TRP A 321 9.85 -15.34 -1.84
CA TRP A 321 10.53 -16.52 -1.32
C TRP A 321 12.04 -16.53 -1.56
N LYS A 322 12.54 -15.90 -2.62
CA LYS A 322 13.99 -15.75 -2.83
C LYS A 322 14.65 -14.94 -1.69
N PHE A 323 14.01 -13.88 -1.24
CA PHE A 323 14.50 -13.09 -0.09
C PHE A 323 14.39 -13.89 1.22
N LEU A 324 13.24 -14.55 1.45
CA LEU A 324 13.03 -15.33 2.67
C LEU A 324 14.03 -16.48 2.80
N SER A 325 14.31 -17.22 1.74
CA SER A 325 15.31 -18.29 1.77
C SER A 325 16.71 -17.78 2.13
N GLN A 326 17.14 -16.68 1.50
CA GLN A 326 18.42 -16.04 1.84
C GLN A 326 18.48 -15.53 3.29
N GLN A 327 17.35 -15.06 3.82
CA GLN A 327 17.27 -14.60 5.20
C GLN A 327 17.32 -15.75 6.21
N ILE A 328 16.75 -16.92 5.86
CA ILE A 328 16.77 -18.13 6.71
C ILE A 328 18.17 -18.74 6.75
N GLU A 329 18.92 -18.66 5.66
CA GLU A 329 20.29 -19.20 5.55
C GLU A 329 21.35 -18.39 6.31
N LYS A 330 21.04 -17.14 6.67
CA LYS A 330 21.89 -16.24 7.49
C LYS A 330 21.69 -16.47 8.96
#